data_fd2a5a3dc04161284d3f23fcce00575f
#
_entry.id   fd2a5a3dc04161284d3f23fcce00575f
#
_cell.length_a   1.000
_cell.length_b   1.000
_cell.length_c   1.000
_cell.angle_alpha   90.00
_cell.angle_beta   90.00
_cell.angle_gamma   90.00
#
_symmetry.space_group_name_H-M   'P 1'
#
loop_
_entity.id
_entity.type
_entity.pdbx_description
1 polymer ?
#
loop_
_entity_poly.entity_id
_entity_poly.type
_entity_poly.pdbx_seq_one_letter_code
_entity_poly.pdbx_strand_id
1 'polypeptide(L)'
;MLQNRFKKILVALDGSMHSRRGLNEAISLARQSDAIITAIHVIPGFPKTFGTSKKFEKQMTKKVGKFIEDARISAGRHGLEFDEKIVRSNDTVAAISNHAKTGKYDIVIIGSRGQGSPKPEYFGSVANGVLHDCRIPVLLVK
;
A
#
# COMPACT_ATOMS: atom_id res chain seq x y z
N MET A 1 -11.40 -15.14 24.79
CA MET A 1 -10.69 -13.85 24.81
C MET A 1 -10.23 -13.49 23.40
N LEU A 2 -10.62 -12.32 22.94
CA LEU A 2 -10.20 -11.85 21.63
C LEU A 2 -8.71 -11.49 21.70
N GLN A 3 -7.86 -12.38 21.19
CA GLN A 3 -6.45 -12.09 21.06
C GLN A 3 -6.25 -11.07 19.94
N ASN A 4 -5.12 -10.36 19.99
CA ASN A 4 -4.73 -9.40 18.98
C ASN A 4 -4.77 -10.05 17.59
N ARG A 5 -5.85 -9.79 16.88
CA ARG A 5 -6.11 -10.43 15.58
C ARG A 5 -5.20 -9.92 14.47
N PHE A 6 -4.89 -8.62 14.50
CA PHE A 6 -4.17 -8.00 13.41
C PHE A 6 -2.66 -7.99 13.71
N LYS A 7 -1.98 -9.07 13.32
CA LYS A 7 -0.53 -9.20 13.51
C LYS A 7 0.28 -8.86 12.28
N LYS A 8 -0.31 -9.00 11.09
CA LYS A 8 0.34 -8.66 9.81
C LYS A 8 -0.57 -7.72 9.04
N ILE A 9 -0.11 -6.49 8.86
CA ILE A 9 -0.87 -5.43 8.20
C ILE A 9 -0.22 -5.13 6.86
N LEU A 10 -1.00 -5.17 5.79
CA LEU A 10 -0.57 -4.76 4.47
C LEU A 10 -1.15 -3.39 4.17
N VAL A 11 -0.31 -2.40 3.90
CA VAL A 11 -0.75 -1.06 3.54
C VAL A 11 -0.28 -0.73 2.13
N ALA A 12 -1.22 -0.30 1.29
CA ALA A 12 -0.91 0.10 -0.08
C ALA A 12 -0.47 1.55 -0.10
N LEU A 13 0.73 1.80 -0.61
CA LEU A 13 1.30 3.15 -0.71
C LEU A 13 1.56 3.51 -2.17
N ASP A 14 1.13 4.70 -2.57
CA ASP A 14 1.37 5.22 -3.91
C ASP A 14 1.95 6.64 -3.89
N GLY A 15 2.32 7.13 -2.71
CA GLY A 15 2.85 8.48 -2.52
C GLY A 15 1.78 9.56 -2.39
N SER A 16 0.50 9.20 -2.52
CA SER A 16 -0.60 10.15 -2.37
C SER A 16 -0.88 10.48 -0.91
N MET A 17 -1.60 11.57 -0.68
CA MET A 17 -2.03 11.98 0.66
C MET A 17 -2.94 10.93 1.29
N HIS A 18 -3.81 10.30 0.50
CA HIS A 18 -4.72 9.26 1.00
C HIS A 18 -3.95 8.02 1.44
N SER A 19 -2.92 7.62 0.69
CA SER A 19 -2.08 6.49 1.10
C SER A 19 -1.28 6.82 2.36
N ARG A 20 -0.85 8.06 2.52
CA ARG A 20 -0.18 8.50 3.75
C ARG A 20 -1.11 8.43 4.95
N ARG A 21 -2.38 8.81 4.78
CA ARG A 21 -3.40 8.66 5.83
C ARG A 21 -3.62 7.17 6.15
N GLY A 22 -3.60 6.32 5.13
CA GLY A 22 -3.66 4.87 5.31
C GLY A 22 -2.50 4.35 6.15
N LEU A 23 -1.29 4.84 5.88
CA LEU A 23 -0.13 4.48 6.68
C LEU A 23 -0.30 4.91 8.14
N ASN A 24 -0.80 6.11 8.39
CA ASN A 24 -1.03 6.57 9.77
C ASN A 24 -2.01 5.67 10.51
N GLU A 25 -3.07 5.21 9.83
CA GLU A 25 -4.01 4.25 10.42
C GLU A 25 -3.36 2.89 10.66
N ALA A 26 -2.50 2.44 9.74
CA ALA A 26 -1.74 1.21 9.91
C ALA A 26 -0.84 1.28 11.15
N ILE A 27 -0.16 2.40 11.33
CA ILE A 27 0.71 2.62 12.49
C ILE A 27 -0.11 2.61 13.79
N SER A 28 -1.25 3.29 13.79
CA SER A 28 -2.14 3.32 14.95
C SER A 28 -2.61 1.92 15.33
N LEU A 29 -3.04 1.15 14.34
CA LEU A 29 -3.49 -0.23 14.57
C LEU A 29 -2.35 -1.14 15.02
N ALA A 30 -1.18 -1.01 14.39
CA ALA A 30 -0.02 -1.83 14.73
C ALA A 30 0.48 -1.58 16.16
N ARG A 31 0.38 -0.35 16.63
CA ARG A 31 0.77 -0.02 18.01
C ARG A 31 -0.11 -0.71 19.04
N GLN A 32 -1.37 -0.94 18.71
CA GLN A 32 -2.31 -1.62 19.61
C GLN A 32 -2.09 -3.14 19.67
N SER A 33 -1.62 -3.72 18.59
CA SER A 33 -1.49 -5.17 18.45
C SER A 33 -0.07 -5.67 18.29
N ASP A 34 0.91 -4.78 18.34
CA ASP A 34 2.32 -5.09 18.08
C ASP A 34 2.50 -5.81 16.74
N ALA A 35 1.88 -5.27 15.70
CA ALA A 35 1.85 -5.87 14.38
C ALA A 35 3.04 -5.45 13.54
N ILE A 36 3.34 -6.27 12.53
CA ILE A 36 4.30 -5.95 11.49
C ILE A 36 3.55 -5.23 10.36
N ILE A 37 4.10 -4.12 9.89
CA ILE A 37 3.56 -3.39 8.76
C ILE A 37 4.36 -3.74 7.51
N THR A 38 3.68 -4.18 6.46
CA THR A 38 4.28 -4.31 5.13
C THR A 38 3.64 -3.29 4.21
N ALA A 39 4.46 -2.43 3.61
CA ALA A 39 4.01 -1.50 2.59
C ALA A 39 4.16 -2.14 1.22
N ILE A 40 3.08 -2.15 0.45
CA ILE A 40 3.11 -2.61 -0.93
C ILE A 40 2.94 -1.42 -1.87
N HIS A 41 3.82 -1.34 -2.87
CA HIS A 41 3.70 -0.39 -3.96
C HIS A 41 3.77 -1.15 -5.28
N VAL A 42 2.81 -0.88 -6.17
CA VAL A 42 2.74 -1.54 -7.47
C VAL A 42 3.17 -0.55 -8.54
N ILE A 43 4.24 -0.91 -9.26
CA ILE A 43 4.76 -0.12 -10.37
C ILE A 43 4.17 -0.68 -11.66
N PRO A 44 3.60 0.17 -12.52
CA PRO A 44 3.12 -0.30 -13.82
C PRO A 44 4.24 -0.94 -14.63
N GLY A 45 3.96 -2.06 -15.28
CA GLY A 45 4.89 -2.68 -16.21
C GLY A 45 4.75 -2.00 -17.57
N PHE A 46 5.60 -1.05 -17.88
CA PHE A 46 5.61 -0.44 -19.20
C PHE A 46 6.22 -1.39 -20.23
N PRO A 47 5.58 -1.57 -21.41
CA PRO A 47 6.23 -2.31 -22.50
C PRO A 47 7.53 -1.62 -22.88
N LYS A 48 8.60 -2.38 -23.02
CA LYS A 48 9.91 -1.87 -23.42
C LYS A 48 9.87 -1.14 -24.77
N THR A 49 8.81 -1.31 -25.54
CA THR A 49 8.62 -0.75 -26.87
C THR A 49 8.26 0.74 -26.88
N PHE A 50 7.91 1.34 -25.75
CA PHE A 50 7.52 2.75 -25.70
C PHE A 50 8.65 3.68 -25.25
N GLY A 51 9.90 3.23 -25.33
CA GLY A 51 11.04 4.12 -25.15
C GLY A 51 10.99 4.97 -23.88
N THR A 52 10.50 4.41 -22.77
CA THR A 52 10.64 5.09 -21.49
C THR A 52 12.13 5.30 -21.25
N SER A 53 12.55 6.55 -21.28
CA SER A 53 13.93 6.88 -21.09
C SER A 53 14.39 6.33 -19.73
N LYS A 54 15.65 5.87 -19.68
CA LYS A 54 16.28 5.48 -18.41
C LYS A 54 16.16 6.58 -17.36
N LYS A 55 16.09 7.82 -17.80
CA LYS A 55 15.92 8.99 -16.94
C LYS A 55 14.56 8.97 -16.22
N PHE A 56 13.49 8.63 -16.94
CA PHE A 56 12.15 8.52 -16.38
C PHE A 56 12.07 7.39 -15.35
N GLU A 57 12.63 6.22 -15.66
CA GLU A 57 12.70 5.09 -14.74
C GLU A 57 13.48 5.44 -13.46
N LYS A 58 14.60 6.15 -13.61
CA LYS A 58 15.39 6.60 -12.46
C LYS A 58 14.60 7.56 -11.58
N GLN A 59 13.86 8.49 -12.20
CA GLN A 59 13.04 9.44 -11.45
C GLN A 59 11.91 8.74 -10.70
N MET A 60 11.26 7.78 -11.32
CA MET A 60 10.21 6.98 -10.66
C MET A 60 10.77 6.17 -9.50
N THR A 61 11.88 5.49 -9.71
CA THR A 61 12.53 4.68 -8.66
C THR A 61 12.93 5.56 -7.49
N LYS A 62 13.47 6.74 -7.75
CA LYS A 62 13.86 7.69 -6.72
C LYS A 62 12.65 8.18 -5.92
N LYS A 63 11.55 8.50 -6.60
CA LYS A 63 10.32 8.97 -5.97
C LYS A 63 9.69 7.90 -5.08
N VAL A 64 9.61 6.67 -5.58
CA VAL A 64 9.10 5.53 -4.83
C VAL A 64 9.98 5.27 -3.61
N GLY A 65 11.29 5.25 -3.79
CA GLY A 65 12.23 5.05 -2.70
C GLY A 65 12.05 6.07 -1.59
N LYS A 66 11.76 7.33 -1.96
CA LYS A 66 11.58 8.39 -0.98
C LYS A 66 10.33 8.18 -0.11
N PHE A 67 9.16 7.94 -0.72
CA PHE A 67 7.96 7.78 0.12
C PHE A 67 7.94 6.49 0.91
N ILE A 68 8.58 5.43 0.42
CA ILE A 68 8.75 4.19 1.17
C ILE A 68 9.68 4.41 2.36
N GLU A 69 10.79 5.14 2.16
CA GLU A 69 11.70 5.44 3.25
C GLU A 69 11.05 6.34 4.31
N ASP A 70 10.27 7.33 3.90
CA ASP A 70 9.51 8.16 4.82
C ASP A 70 8.55 7.31 5.65
N ALA A 71 7.92 6.32 5.02
CA ALA A 71 7.02 5.39 5.70
C ALA A 71 7.78 4.52 6.72
N ARG A 72 8.95 4.03 6.34
CA ARG A 72 9.82 3.24 7.22
C ARG A 72 10.21 4.04 8.46
N ILE A 73 10.60 5.29 8.26
CA ILE A 73 10.98 6.18 9.36
C ILE A 73 9.80 6.42 10.29
N SER A 74 8.61 6.66 9.73
CA SER A 74 7.40 6.89 10.53
C SER A 74 7.04 5.68 11.40
N ALA A 75 7.11 4.48 10.84
CA ALA A 75 6.86 3.25 11.60
C ALA A 75 7.96 3.03 12.65
N GLY A 76 9.21 3.27 12.28
CA GLY A 76 10.35 3.09 13.16
C GLY A 76 10.33 3.98 14.40
N ARG A 77 9.78 5.19 14.27
CA ARG A 77 9.62 6.11 15.40
C ARG A 77 8.72 5.54 16.51
N HIS A 78 7.88 4.59 16.16
CA HIS A 78 6.99 3.91 17.10
C HIS A 78 7.46 2.50 17.45
N GLY A 79 8.69 2.15 17.06
CA GLY A 79 9.27 0.84 17.37
C GLY A 79 8.63 -0.31 16.62
N LEU A 80 7.99 -0.05 15.48
CA LEU A 80 7.28 -1.07 14.72
C LEU A 80 8.19 -1.68 13.65
N GLU A 81 8.04 -2.99 13.41
CA GLU A 81 8.68 -3.64 12.29
C GLU A 81 8.00 -3.20 10.99
N PHE A 82 8.82 -2.93 9.99
CA PHE A 82 8.35 -2.44 8.69
C PHE A 82 9.07 -3.18 7.57
N ASP A 83 8.27 -3.78 6.68
CA ASP A 83 8.76 -4.40 5.45
C ASP A 83 8.20 -3.67 4.24
N GLU A 84 8.87 -3.82 3.12
CA GLU A 84 8.43 -3.25 1.86
C GLU A 84 8.33 -4.30 0.76
N LYS A 85 7.34 -4.14 -0.10
CA LYS A 85 7.16 -4.95 -1.30
C LYS A 85 6.90 -4.04 -2.48
N ILE A 86 7.84 -4.00 -3.40
CA ILE A 86 7.67 -3.26 -4.64
C ILE A 86 7.41 -4.29 -5.73
N VAL A 87 6.21 -4.25 -6.30
CA VAL A 87 5.74 -5.22 -7.28
C VAL A 87 5.53 -4.52 -8.62
N ARG A 88 6.00 -5.14 -9.68
CA ARG A 88 5.76 -4.64 -11.03
C ARG A 88 4.61 -5.39 -11.65
N SER A 89 3.52 -4.70 -11.97
CA SER A 89 2.32 -5.31 -12.54
C SER A 89 1.45 -4.26 -13.23
N ASN A 90 0.77 -4.68 -14.29
CA ASN A 90 -0.23 -3.85 -14.96
C ASN A 90 -1.60 -3.94 -14.31
N ASP A 91 -1.79 -4.86 -13.39
CA ASP A 91 -3.03 -5.04 -12.63
C ASP A 91 -2.76 -4.80 -11.15
N THR A 92 -2.93 -3.56 -10.73
CA THR A 92 -2.65 -3.14 -9.35
C THR A 92 -3.56 -3.87 -8.36
N VAL A 93 -4.83 -4.01 -8.68
CA VAL A 93 -5.81 -4.69 -7.82
C VAL A 93 -5.40 -6.14 -7.59
N ALA A 94 -5.13 -6.87 -8.66
CA ALA A 94 -4.72 -8.27 -8.57
C ALA A 94 -3.41 -8.41 -7.80
N ALA A 95 -2.45 -7.52 -8.03
CA ALA A 95 -1.16 -7.56 -7.33
C ALA A 95 -1.35 -7.42 -5.81
N ILE A 96 -2.16 -6.45 -5.39
CA ILE A 96 -2.43 -6.24 -3.96
C ILE A 96 -3.20 -7.42 -3.37
N SER A 97 -4.28 -7.84 -4.03
CA SER A 97 -5.15 -8.92 -3.53
C SER A 97 -4.42 -10.26 -3.44
N ASN A 98 -3.62 -10.58 -4.45
CA ASN A 98 -2.83 -11.81 -4.45
C ASN A 98 -1.77 -11.79 -3.36
N HIS A 99 -1.13 -10.64 -3.16
CA HIS A 99 -0.12 -10.51 -2.12
C HIS A 99 -0.72 -10.64 -0.72
N ALA A 100 -1.90 -10.04 -0.53
CA ALA A 100 -2.63 -10.15 0.73
C ALA A 100 -2.94 -11.61 1.08
N LYS A 101 -3.33 -12.39 0.08
CA LYS A 101 -3.66 -13.80 0.23
C LYS A 101 -2.41 -14.65 0.48
N THR A 102 -1.41 -14.56 -0.39
CA THR A 102 -0.22 -15.42 -0.33
C THR A 102 0.66 -15.09 0.86
N GLY A 103 0.72 -13.82 1.27
CA GLY A 103 1.48 -13.38 2.43
C GLY A 103 0.77 -13.60 3.76
N LYS A 104 -0.46 -14.09 3.75
CA LYS A 104 -1.26 -14.36 4.95
C LYS A 104 -1.39 -13.14 5.84
N TYR A 105 -1.71 -12.00 5.22
CA TYR A 105 -1.97 -10.77 5.97
C TYR A 105 -3.34 -10.83 6.65
N ASP A 106 -3.46 -10.11 7.75
CA ASP A 106 -4.69 -10.11 8.55
C ASP A 106 -5.64 -9.00 8.15
N ILE A 107 -5.11 -7.95 7.55
CA ILE A 107 -5.88 -6.79 7.10
C ILE A 107 -5.11 -6.06 6.01
N VAL A 108 -5.85 -5.51 5.05
CA VAL A 108 -5.33 -4.56 4.06
C VAL A 108 -5.83 -3.17 4.41
N ILE A 109 -4.95 -2.20 4.44
CA ILE A 109 -5.30 -0.79 4.62
C ILE A 109 -4.99 -0.05 3.33
N ILE A 110 -5.97 0.68 2.81
CA ILE A 110 -5.84 1.37 1.54
C ILE A 110 -6.54 2.72 1.60
N GLY A 111 -5.92 3.73 1.01
CA GLY A 111 -6.56 5.03 0.85
C GLY A 111 -7.75 4.95 -0.10
N SER A 112 -8.78 5.73 0.15
CA SER A 112 -10.00 5.72 -0.66
C SER A 112 -9.76 6.21 -2.08
N ARG A 113 -8.68 7.00 -2.29
CA ARG A 113 -8.28 7.50 -3.60
C ARG A 113 -6.76 7.48 -3.70
N GLY A 114 -6.26 7.28 -4.92
CA GLY A 114 -4.84 7.36 -5.21
C GLY A 114 -4.51 8.59 -6.02
N GLN A 115 -3.32 8.58 -6.60
CA GLN A 115 -2.90 9.63 -7.51
C GLN A 115 -3.77 9.62 -8.78
N GLY A 116 -4.15 10.81 -9.25
CA GLY A 116 -4.91 10.97 -10.48
C GLY A 116 -6.41 10.76 -10.35
N SER A 117 -6.94 10.60 -9.15
CA SER A 117 -8.38 10.46 -8.96
C SER A 117 -9.06 11.84 -8.91
N PRO A 118 -9.84 12.24 -9.94
CA PRO A 118 -10.31 13.62 -10.07
C PRO A 118 -11.61 13.94 -9.31
N LYS A 119 -12.36 12.93 -8.86
CA LYS A 119 -13.68 13.17 -8.25
C LYS A 119 -13.68 12.85 -6.77
N PRO A 120 -14.01 13.83 -5.89
CA PRO A 120 -13.99 13.61 -4.44
C PRO A 120 -15.09 12.67 -3.92
N GLU A 121 -16.09 12.37 -4.74
CA GLU A 121 -17.29 11.65 -4.32
C GLU A 121 -17.17 10.13 -4.46
N TYR A 122 -16.18 9.65 -5.22
CA TYR A 122 -16.05 8.24 -5.55
C TYR A 122 -14.74 7.68 -5.00
N PHE A 123 -14.79 6.43 -4.59
CA PHE A 123 -13.58 5.69 -4.28
C PHE A 123 -12.79 5.47 -5.58
N GLY A 124 -11.45 5.48 -5.48
CA GLY A 124 -10.62 5.17 -6.62
C GLY A 124 -10.84 3.74 -7.11
N SER A 125 -10.50 3.50 -8.38
CA SER A 125 -10.68 2.18 -8.99
C SER A 125 -9.89 1.08 -8.27
N VAL A 126 -8.69 1.41 -7.76
CA VAL A 126 -7.87 0.45 -7.03
C VAL A 126 -8.54 0.10 -5.69
N ALA A 127 -8.98 1.10 -4.94
CA ALA A 127 -9.66 0.88 -3.66
C ALA A 127 -10.92 0.02 -3.84
N ASN A 128 -11.74 0.34 -4.83
CA ASN A 128 -12.92 -0.43 -5.17
C ASN A 128 -12.59 -1.88 -5.52
N GLY A 129 -11.60 -2.08 -6.39
CA GLY A 129 -11.20 -3.41 -6.81
C GLY A 129 -10.68 -4.25 -5.65
N VAL A 130 -9.88 -3.67 -4.77
CA VAL A 130 -9.36 -4.36 -3.61
C VAL A 130 -10.48 -4.74 -2.64
N LEU A 131 -11.45 -3.84 -2.44
CA LEU A 131 -12.62 -4.14 -1.61
C LEU A 131 -13.41 -5.35 -2.13
N HIS A 132 -13.52 -5.49 -3.46
CA HIS A 132 -14.23 -6.61 -4.06
C HIS A 132 -13.41 -7.91 -4.06
N ASP A 133 -12.12 -7.81 -4.33
CA ASP A 133 -11.28 -8.99 -4.56
C ASP A 133 -10.69 -9.58 -3.30
N CYS A 134 -10.40 -8.76 -2.29
CA CYS A 134 -9.80 -9.25 -1.05
C CYS A 134 -10.84 -9.98 -0.20
N ARG A 135 -10.43 -11.13 0.34
CA ARG A 135 -11.26 -11.92 1.24
C ARG A 135 -10.96 -11.67 2.71
N ILE A 136 -9.87 -10.98 2.99
CA ILE A 136 -9.55 -10.53 4.36
C ILE A 136 -10.13 -9.14 4.58
N PRO A 137 -10.24 -8.68 5.83
CA PRO A 137 -10.70 -7.33 6.11
C PRO A 137 -9.93 -6.26 5.36
N VAL A 138 -10.63 -5.26 4.86
CA VAL A 138 -10.04 -4.10 4.19
C VAL A 138 -10.50 -2.85 4.92
N LEU A 139 -9.54 -2.05 5.37
CA LEU A 139 -9.82 -0.76 5.96
C LEU A 139 -9.59 0.31 4.91
N LEU A 140 -10.65 1.00 4.55
CA LEU A 140 -10.62 2.08 3.57
C LEU A 140 -10.47 3.40 4.31
N VAL A 141 -9.41 4.15 3.99
CA VAL A 141 -9.11 5.41 4.67
C VAL A 141 -9.38 6.59 3.73
N LYS A 142 -10.25 7.47 4.16
CA LYS A 142 -10.62 8.68 3.41
C LYS A 142 -9.60 9.80 3.55
#